data_fc70517ad54f97666e2b300df3e6828c
#
_entry.id   fc70517ad54f97666e2b300df3e6828c
#
_cell.length_a   1.000
_cell.length_b   1.000
_cell.length_c   1.000
_cell.angle_alpha   90.00
_cell.angle_beta   90.00
_cell.angle_gamma   90.00
#
_symmetry.space_group_name_H-M   'P 1'
#
loop_
_entity.id
_entity.type
_entity.pdbx_description
1 polymer ?
#
loop_
_entity_poly.entity_id
_entity_poly.type
_entity_poly.pdbx_seq_one_letter_code
_entity_poly.pdbx_strand_id
1 'polypeptide(L)'
;MNSTGPQAPAGAPPSASSAARGGTPVLELANVTLELGDRTILRETSFVVNQGEFIGVLGPNGAGKTTLMRSVLGLVPAAAGSIRVLGQPVERGNASIGYMPQTRSALAGRRVRGRDFVAMAADGHRWGLPHADAKTRADVDRVLELVGGTTLAKRPLSELSGGERQRLLLAQCLLGNPKLLLLDEPLISLDPHHQKSVVELVRRVQRELGIAVLFSAHELNPLLNSIDRVLYLGSGVAALGTVDEVITRPVLSRLYGSPIDVMRVNGRIFVMSGGVEVEKHDHEHEDDGDGGHSHSHDHGHAHSHKHSHAHDSRDGHTHDV
;
A
#
# COMPACT_ATOMS: atom_id res chain seq x y z
N MET A 1 -28.73 32.47 -44.29
CA MET A 1 -29.08 32.82 -42.94
C MET A 1 -28.84 31.59 -42.09
N ASN A 2 -27.61 31.42 -41.59
CA ASN A 2 -27.21 30.34 -40.72
C ASN A 2 -27.22 30.86 -39.27
N SER A 3 -28.13 30.40 -38.46
CA SER A 3 -28.17 30.67 -37.01
C SER A 3 -27.43 29.55 -36.28
N THR A 4 -26.23 29.86 -35.84
CA THR A 4 -25.47 29.05 -34.92
C THR A 4 -25.96 29.33 -33.53
N GLY A 5 -26.65 28.39 -32.89
CA GLY A 5 -27.06 28.45 -31.49
C GLY A 5 -25.85 28.26 -30.54
N PRO A 6 -25.85 28.86 -29.35
CA PRO A 6 -24.74 28.76 -28.42
C PRO A 6 -24.68 27.37 -27.78
N GLN A 7 -23.50 26.76 -27.89
CA GLN A 7 -23.12 25.53 -27.19
C GLN A 7 -23.05 25.80 -25.66
N ALA A 8 -23.79 25.03 -24.89
CA ALA A 8 -23.77 25.08 -23.42
C ALA A 8 -22.38 24.68 -22.90
N PRO A 9 -21.90 25.30 -21.82
CA PRO A 9 -20.61 24.97 -21.23
C PRO A 9 -20.67 23.57 -20.59
N ALA A 10 -19.61 22.80 -20.82
CA ALA A 10 -19.39 21.48 -20.23
C ALA A 10 -19.53 21.54 -18.71
N GLY A 11 -20.28 20.59 -18.16
CA GLY A 11 -20.63 20.53 -16.75
C GLY A 11 -19.42 20.57 -15.82
N ALA A 12 -19.53 21.41 -14.80
CA ALA A 12 -18.62 21.46 -13.68
C ALA A 12 -18.48 20.08 -13.01
N PRO A 13 -17.29 19.71 -12.51
CA PRO A 13 -17.12 18.45 -11.80
C PRO A 13 -18.05 18.42 -10.57
N PRO A 14 -18.67 17.29 -10.24
CA PRO A 14 -19.45 17.19 -9.03
C PRO A 14 -18.54 17.47 -7.83
N SER A 15 -18.82 18.55 -7.12
CA SER A 15 -18.24 18.84 -5.81
C SER A 15 -18.41 17.61 -4.94
N ALA A 16 -17.31 17.02 -4.46
CA ALA A 16 -17.30 15.92 -3.53
C ALA A 16 -17.93 16.37 -2.20
N SER A 17 -19.26 16.39 -2.16
CA SER A 17 -20.04 16.41 -0.93
C SER A 17 -19.96 15.03 -0.31
N SER A 18 -18.81 14.72 0.32
CA SER A 18 -18.74 13.68 1.33
C SER A 18 -19.53 14.19 2.52
N ALA A 19 -20.82 13.80 2.60
CA ALA A 19 -21.65 14.03 3.77
C ALA A 19 -20.87 13.52 4.99
N ALA A 20 -20.48 14.43 5.87
CA ALA A 20 -19.78 14.16 7.10
C ALA A 20 -20.61 13.17 7.91
N ARG A 21 -20.18 11.90 7.98
CA ARG A 21 -20.57 11.00 9.06
C ARG A 21 -20.09 11.72 10.33
N GLY A 22 -20.99 12.05 11.26
CA GLY A 22 -20.72 12.88 12.43
C GLY A 22 -19.64 12.29 13.34
N GLY A 23 -18.37 12.49 12.98
CA GLY A 23 -17.19 12.08 13.72
C GLY A 23 -16.26 13.27 13.94
N THR A 24 -15.36 13.16 14.92
CA THR A 24 -14.34 14.18 15.17
C THR A 24 -13.25 14.11 14.08
N PRO A 25 -13.01 15.17 13.29
CA PRO A 25 -11.97 15.18 12.28
C PRO A 25 -10.57 15.01 12.89
N VAL A 26 -9.78 14.09 12.32
CA VAL A 26 -8.38 13.87 12.68
C VAL A 26 -7.45 14.38 11.59
N LEU A 27 -7.85 14.25 10.33
CA LEU A 27 -7.11 14.76 9.18
C LEU A 27 -8.08 15.46 8.23
N GLU A 28 -7.75 16.68 7.84
CA GLU A 28 -8.53 17.49 6.91
C GLU A 28 -7.62 18.02 5.80
N LEU A 29 -8.02 17.79 4.55
CA LEU A 29 -7.45 18.42 3.37
C LEU A 29 -8.50 19.33 2.75
N ALA A 30 -8.13 20.57 2.46
CA ALA A 30 -9.00 21.55 1.80
C ALA A 30 -8.30 22.12 0.57
N ASN A 31 -8.79 21.75 -0.63
CA ASN A 31 -8.29 22.16 -1.95
C ASN A 31 -6.78 21.99 -2.10
N VAL A 32 -6.24 20.88 -1.60
CA VAL A 32 -4.79 20.63 -1.55
C VAL A 32 -4.27 20.27 -2.93
N THR A 33 -3.23 20.98 -3.36
CA THR A 33 -2.40 20.62 -4.51
C THR A 33 -1.02 20.22 -3.99
N LEU A 34 -0.55 19.03 -4.40
CA LEU A 34 0.78 18.54 -4.06
C LEU A 34 1.63 18.45 -5.33
N GLU A 35 2.87 18.94 -5.22
CA GLU A 35 3.86 18.91 -6.30
C GLU A 35 5.16 18.25 -5.82
N LEU A 36 5.85 17.61 -6.74
CA LEU A 36 7.17 17.04 -6.51
C LEU A 36 8.07 17.39 -7.72
N GLY A 37 8.93 18.39 -7.55
CA GLY A 37 9.58 19.07 -8.67
C GLY A 37 8.53 19.70 -9.58
N ASP A 38 8.66 19.50 -10.88
CA ASP A 38 7.73 20.05 -11.89
C ASP A 38 6.47 19.20 -12.10
N ARG A 39 6.30 18.14 -11.30
CA ARG A 39 5.18 17.22 -11.46
C ARG A 39 4.10 17.45 -10.41
N THR A 40 2.88 17.76 -10.86
CA THR A 40 1.71 17.77 -9.99
C THR A 40 1.31 16.34 -9.65
N ILE A 41 1.27 16.02 -8.37
CA ILE A 41 0.94 14.71 -7.80
C ILE A 41 -0.55 14.61 -7.46
N LEU A 42 -1.11 15.64 -6.85
CA LEU A 42 -2.54 15.78 -6.54
C LEU A 42 -2.99 17.20 -6.85
N ARG A 43 -4.21 17.35 -7.35
CA ARG A 43 -4.82 18.65 -7.65
C ARG A 43 -6.09 18.85 -6.85
N GLU A 44 -6.24 20.03 -6.24
CA GLU A 44 -7.47 20.53 -5.61
C GLU A 44 -8.23 19.45 -4.79
N THR A 45 -7.46 18.62 -4.08
CA THR A 45 -7.99 17.46 -3.36
C THR A 45 -8.54 17.90 -2.01
N SER A 46 -9.78 17.53 -1.73
CA SER A 46 -10.45 17.82 -0.44
C SER A 46 -11.07 16.54 0.11
N PHE A 47 -10.78 16.23 1.37
CA PHE A 47 -11.42 15.14 2.12
C PHE A 47 -11.18 15.27 3.62
N VAL A 48 -11.97 14.52 4.39
CA VAL A 48 -11.87 14.44 5.85
C VAL A 48 -11.75 12.98 6.28
N VAL A 49 -10.84 12.72 7.22
CA VAL A 49 -10.69 11.46 7.95
C VAL A 49 -11.07 11.69 9.39
N ASN A 50 -11.99 10.88 9.91
CA ASN A 50 -12.48 11.00 11.27
C ASN A 50 -11.74 10.05 12.22
N GLN A 51 -11.81 10.35 13.51
CA GLN A 51 -11.30 9.48 14.55
C GLN A 51 -11.92 8.09 14.44
N GLY A 52 -11.12 7.05 14.62
CA GLY A 52 -11.56 5.67 14.55
C GLY A 52 -11.87 5.16 13.13
N GLU A 53 -11.54 5.89 12.06
CA GLU A 53 -11.66 5.37 10.69
C GLU A 53 -10.41 4.60 10.26
N PHE A 54 -10.60 3.48 9.59
CA PHE A 54 -9.54 2.73 8.92
C PHE A 54 -9.69 2.88 7.41
N ILE A 55 -8.79 3.63 6.79
CA ILE A 55 -8.84 3.98 5.38
C ILE A 55 -7.72 3.27 4.61
N GLY A 56 -8.10 2.51 3.58
CA GLY A 56 -7.16 1.95 2.62
C GLY A 56 -6.78 3.00 1.59
N VAL A 57 -5.49 3.35 1.47
CA VAL A 57 -4.96 4.28 0.47
C VAL A 57 -4.44 3.48 -0.72
N LEU A 58 -5.14 3.53 -1.84
CA LEU A 58 -4.89 2.73 -3.02
C LEU A 58 -4.53 3.60 -4.24
N GLY A 59 -4.05 2.97 -5.28
CA GLY A 59 -3.70 3.60 -6.54
C GLY A 59 -2.43 3.01 -7.15
N PRO A 60 -2.17 3.24 -8.45
CA PRO A 60 -1.01 2.71 -9.14
C PRO A 60 0.31 3.23 -8.55
N ASN A 61 1.42 2.63 -8.99
CA ASN A 61 2.74 3.12 -8.62
C ASN A 61 2.94 4.54 -9.13
N GLY A 62 3.47 5.42 -8.28
CA GLY A 62 3.65 6.82 -8.61
C GLY A 62 2.37 7.68 -8.52
N ALA A 63 1.23 7.15 -8.07
CA ALA A 63 -0.01 7.92 -7.86
C ALA A 63 0.06 8.94 -6.72
N GLY A 64 1.13 8.91 -5.91
CA GLY A 64 1.34 9.90 -4.85
C GLY A 64 0.99 9.44 -3.44
N LYS A 65 0.76 8.14 -3.20
CA LYS A 65 0.45 7.59 -1.85
C LYS A 65 1.46 8.04 -0.79
N THR A 66 2.74 7.77 -1.02
CA THR A 66 3.83 8.20 -0.13
C THR A 66 3.96 9.71 -0.05
N THR A 67 3.76 10.45 -1.15
CA THR A 67 3.81 11.92 -1.17
C THR A 67 2.71 12.51 -0.31
N LEU A 68 1.49 11.99 -0.41
CA LEU A 68 0.38 12.37 0.46
C LEU A 68 0.71 12.13 1.94
N MET A 69 1.24 10.95 2.29
CA MET A 69 1.63 10.67 3.68
C MET A 69 2.72 11.61 4.17
N ARG A 70 3.71 11.90 3.34
CA ARG A 70 4.77 12.86 3.65
C ARG A 70 4.26 14.30 3.80
N SER A 71 3.23 14.69 3.05
CA SER A 71 2.61 16.02 3.23
C SER A 71 1.85 16.12 4.56
N VAL A 72 1.16 15.04 4.97
CA VAL A 72 0.52 14.96 6.30
C VAL A 72 1.55 15.02 7.44
N LEU A 73 2.78 14.55 7.20
CA LEU A 73 3.91 14.66 8.15
C LEU A 73 4.60 16.03 8.12
N GLY A 74 4.16 16.97 7.26
CA GLY A 74 4.83 18.25 7.05
C GLY A 74 6.20 18.15 6.36
N LEU A 75 6.52 17.01 5.72
CA LEU A 75 7.79 16.78 5.01
C LEU A 75 7.75 17.29 3.56
N VAL A 76 6.56 17.33 2.97
CA VAL A 76 6.30 17.88 1.63
C VAL A 76 5.25 18.97 1.80
N PRO A 77 5.57 20.23 1.51
CA PRO A 77 4.60 21.31 1.62
C PRO A 77 3.51 21.19 0.55
N ALA A 78 2.30 21.63 0.86
CA ALA A 78 1.26 21.81 -0.14
C ALA A 78 1.60 23.05 -1.00
N ALA A 79 1.49 22.91 -2.33
CA ALA A 79 1.64 24.02 -3.27
C ALA A 79 0.42 24.97 -3.20
N ALA A 80 -0.77 24.42 -2.90
CA ALA A 80 -1.99 25.17 -2.67
C ALA A 80 -2.90 24.43 -1.68
N GLY A 81 -3.85 25.12 -1.09
CA GLY A 81 -4.78 24.59 -0.11
C GLY A 81 -4.21 24.47 1.29
N SER A 82 -4.85 23.70 2.15
CA SER A 82 -4.40 23.50 3.53
C SER A 82 -4.59 22.05 4.00
N ILE A 83 -3.66 21.58 4.84
CA ILE A 83 -3.72 20.29 5.51
C ILE A 83 -3.74 20.56 7.01
N ARG A 84 -4.67 19.95 7.72
CA ARG A 84 -4.78 20.05 9.18
C ARG A 84 -4.82 18.65 9.81
N VAL A 85 -4.13 18.49 10.92
CA VAL A 85 -4.18 17.30 11.77
C VAL A 85 -4.67 17.71 13.15
N LEU A 86 -5.74 17.09 13.64
CA LEU A 86 -6.42 17.46 14.88
C LEU A 86 -6.77 18.97 14.95
N GLY A 87 -7.22 19.52 13.81
CA GLY A 87 -7.56 20.92 13.67
C GLY A 87 -6.37 21.90 13.58
N GLN A 88 -5.13 21.42 13.74
CA GLN A 88 -3.93 22.26 13.65
C GLN A 88 -3.25 22.10 12.28
N PRO A 89 -2.61 23.14 11.74
CA PRO A 89 -1.77 23.02 10.55
C PRO A 89 -0.70 21.92 10.76
N VAL A 90 -0.33 21.26 9.67
CA VAL A 90 0.72 20.23 9.74
C VAL A 90 2.07 20.81 10.08
N GLU A 91 2.77 20.15 11.03
CA GLU A 91 4.11 20.48 11.45
C GLU A 91 4.98 19.23 11.49
N ARG A 92 6.28 19.40 11.22
CA ARG A 92 7.24 18.29 11.32
C ARG A 92 7.37 17.84 12.78
N GLY A 93 7.43 16.53 12.98
CA GLY A 93 7.63 15.95 14.32
C GLY A 93 6.38 15.96 15.20
N ASN A 94 5.18 16.05 14.61
CA ASN A 94 3.93 15.97 15.35
C ASN A 94 3.80 14.60 16.03
N ALA A 95 3.91 14.57 17.36
CA ALA A 95 3.85 13.36 18.18
C ALA A 95 2.48 12.65 18.14
N SER A 96 1.44 13.32 17.65
CA SER A 96 0.11 12.71 17.47
C SER A 96 0.03 11.83 16.23
N ILE A 97 1.08 11.75 15.41
CA ILE A 97 1.13 10.94 14.19
C ILE A 97 2.17 9.84 14.37
N GLY A 98 1.73 8.58 14.31
CA GLY A 98 2.62 7.43 14.14
C GLY A 98 2.86 7.17 12.65
N TYR A 99 4.10 6.99 12.23
CA TYR A 99 4.43 6.75 10.84
C TYR A 99 5.32 5.53 10.66
N MET A 100 4.88 4.62 9.80
CA MET A 100 5.66 3.49 9.31
C MET A 100 6.05 3.75 7.86
N PRO A 101 7.32 4.07 7.58
CA PRO A 101 7.78 4.28 6.21
C PRO A 101 7.86 2.95 5.46
N GLN A 102 7.82 3.02 4.15
CA GLN A 102 8.11 1.89 3.28
C GLN A 102 9.55 1.40 3.53
N THR A 103 9.69 0.31 4.29
CA THR A 103 10.98 -0.20 4.71
C THR A 103 11.46 -1.29 3.75
N ARG A 104 12.44 -0.99 2.92
CA ARG A 104 13.15 -2.00 2.14
C ARG A 104 14.31 -2.52 2.98
N SER A 105 14.23 -3.76 3.46
CA SER A 105 15.31 -4.61 4.02
C SER A 105 16.41 -3.97 4.93
N ALA A 106 16.36 -2.69 5.27
CA ALA A 106 17.39 -1.99 6.07
C ALA A 106 17.57 -2.55 7.50
N LEU A 107 16.64 -3.39 7.97
CA LEU A 107 16.67 -4.00 9.30
C LEU A 107 17.20 -5.45 9.28
N ALA A 108 17.37 -6.05 8.11
CA ALA A 108 17.93 -7.40 7.97
C ALA A 108 19.40 -7.40 8.40
N GLY A 109 19.78 -8.34 9.29
CA GLY A 109 21.15 -8.49 9.76
C GLY A 109 21.52 -7.69 11.04
N ARG A 110 20.66 -6.84 11.56
CA ARG A 110 20.95 -6.13 12.82
C ARG A 110 20.78 -7.05 14.03
N ARG A 111 21.81 -7.13 14.87
CA ARG A 111 21.80 -7.89 16.14
C ARG A 111 21.15 -7.15 17.32
N VAL A 112 20.29 -6.17 17.03
CA VAL A 112 19.54 -5.40 18.02
C VAL A 112 18.36 -6.24 18.50
N ARG A 113 18.10 -6.30 19.82
CA ARG A 113 16.93 -6.99 20.37
C ARG A 113 15.64 -6.22 20.03
N GLY A 114 14.54 -6.96 19.88
CA GLY A 114 13.25 -6.36 19.54
C GLY A 114 12.82 -5.23 20.48
N ARG A 115 13.06 -5.38 21.81
CA ARG A 115 12.77 -4.33 22.79
C ARG A 115 13.58 -3.06 22.55
N ASP A 116 14.88 -3.21 22.34
CA ASP A 116 15.79 -2.08 22.13
C ASP A 116 15.46 -1.37 20.83
N PHE A 117 15.09 -2.14 19.81
CA PHE A 117 14.63 -1.62 18.54
C PHE A 117 13.36 -0.76 18.71
N VAL A 118 12.38 -1.22 19.48
CA VAL A 118 11.17 -0.41 19.76
C VAL A 118 11.54 0.83 20.55
N ALA A 119 12.38 0.71 21.56
CA ALA A 119 12.81 1.83 22.43
C ALA A 119 13.55 2.93 21.66
N MET A 120 14.29 2.60 20.58
CA MET A 120 15.00 3.59 19.74
C MET A 120 14.08 4.68 19.17
N ALA A 121 12.81 4.38 18.95
CA ALA A 121 11.86 5.37 18.43
C ALA A 121 11.38 6.35 19.51
N ALA A 122 11.44 5.98 20.80
CA ALA A 122 11.05 6.86 21.89
C ALA A 122 12.02 8.04 22.08
N ASP A 123 13.32 7.81 21.79
CA ASP A 123 14.40 8.77 22.03
C ASP A 123 14.90 9.46 20.75
N GLY A 124 14.21 9.31 19.62
CA GLY A 124 14.65 9.81 18.32
C GLY A 124 14.92 11.33 18.22
N HIS A 125 14.56 12.11 19.22
CA HIS A 125 14.83 13.55 19.34
C HIS A 125 15.93 13.90 20.36
N ARG A 126 16.47 12.91 21.09
CA ARG A 126 17.50 13.11 22.13
C ARG A 126 18.85 12.61 21.67
N TRP A 127 19.85 13.50 21.70
CA TRP A 127 21.26 13.15 21.55
C TRP A 127 21.80 12.65 22.89
N GLY A 128 22.37 11.44 22.91
CA GLY A 128 23.00 10.86 24.09
C GLY A 128 22.74 9.36 24.25
N LEU A 129 23.24 8.78 25.33
CA LEU A 129 22.94 7.39 25.68
C LEU A 129 21.44 7.26 25.99
N PRO A 130 20.75 6.24 25.47
CA PRO A 130 19.33 6.05 25.71
C PRO A 130 19.14 5.77 27.20
N HIS A 131 18.77 6.78 27.96
CA HIS A 131 18.31 6.62 29.34
C HIS A 131 16.81 6.40 29.27
N ALA A 132 16.42 5.14 29.06
CA ALA A 132 15.01 4.78 29.17
C ALA A 132 14.57 5.01 30.61
N ASP A 133 13.91 6.13 30.86
CA ASP A 133 13.24 6.38 32.13
C ASP A 133 12.13 5.34 32.38
N ALA A 134 11.58 5.30 33.56
CA ALA A 134 10.54 4.33 33.90
C ALA A 134 9.31 4.47 33.01
N LYS A 135 8.98 5.69 32.57
CA LYS A 135 7.85 6.00 31.68
C LYS A 135 8.07 5.42 30.27
N THR A 136 9.24 5.64 29.69
CA THR A 136 9.62 5.09 28.38
C THR A 136 9.60 3.56 28.40
N ARG A 137 10.13 2.95 29.50
CA ARG A 137 10.09 1.49 29.64
C ARG A 137 8.67 0.94 29.70
N ALA A 138 7.79 1.59 30.47
CA ALA A 138 6.39 1.19 30.58
C ALA A 138 5.65 1.37 29.26
N ASP A 139 5.92 2.44 28.50
CA ASP A 139 5.31 2.66 27.17
C ASP A 139 5.78 1.62 26.15
N VAL A 140 7.06 1.26 26.16
CA VAL A 140 7.59 0.16 25.31
C VAL A 140 6.93 -1.17 25.66
N ASP A 141 6.76 -1.49 26.95
CA ASP A 141 6.08 -2.73 27.36
C ASP A 141 4.62 -2.75 26.90
N ARG A 142 3.91 -1.65 27.08
CA ARG A 142 2.53 -1.47 26.64
C ARG A 142 2.38 -1.70 25.14
N VAL A 143 3.20 -1.06 24.29
CA VAL A 143 3.06 -1.23 22.85
C VAL A 143 3.47 -2.61 22.37
N LEU A 144 4.46 -3.26 23.03
CA LEU A 144 4.84 -4.64 22.73
C LEU A 144 3.69 -5.62 23.05
N GLU A 145 3.01 -5.42 24.17
CA GLU A 145 1.82 -6.22 24.53
C GLU A 145 0.70 -6.03 23.52
N LEU A 146 0.40 -4.77 23.15
CA LEU A 146 -0.64 -4.40 22.21
C LEU A 146 -0.47 -5.07 20.82
N VAL A 147 0.77 -5.18 20.33
CA VAL A 147 1.05 -5.85 19.05
C VAL A 147 1.27 -7.36 19.19
N GLY A 148 1.17 -7.93 20.40
CA GLY A 148 1.51 -9.33 20.66
C GLY A 148 3.00 -9.63 20.44
N GLY A 149 3.87 -8.65 20.72
CA GLY A 149 5.31 -8.71 20.49
C GLY A 149 6.15 -9.01 21.73
N THR A 150 5.55 -9.35 22.88
CA THR A 150 6.26 -9.56 24.16
C THR A 150 7.34 -10.64 24.07
N THR A 151 7.08 -11.74 23.35
CA THR A 151 8.06 -12.81 23.12
C THR A 151 9.15 -12.39 22.14
N LEU A 152 8.86 -11.47 21.22
CA LEU A 152 9.78 -10.94 20.22
C LEU A 152 10.77 -9.94 20.84
N ALA A 153 10.39 -9.33 21.95
CA ALA A 153 11.18 -8.30 22.64
C ALA A 153 12.60 -8.76 23.00
N LYS A 154 12.79 -10.05 23.30
CA LYS A 154 14.07 -10.63 23.73
C LYS A 154 14.92 -11.15 22.56
N ARG A 155 14.32 -11.35 21.37
CA ARG A 155 14.99 -11.94 20.21
C ARG A 155 15.69 -10.87 19.38
N PRO A 156 16.84 -11.18 18.77
CA PRO A 156 17.49 -10.30 17.79
C PRO A 156 16.62 -10.11 16.54
N LEU A 157 16.62 -8.92 15.94
CA LEU A 157 15.86 -8.65 14.70
C LEU A 157 16.27 -9.57 13.54
N SER A 158 17.53 -10.00 13.51
CA SER A 158 18.03 -10.93 12.48
C SER A 158 17.36 -12.30 12.48
N GLU A 159 16.80 -12.70 13.62
CA GLU A 159 16.13 -14.00 13.80
C GLU A 159 14.61 -13.92 13.61
N LEU A 160 14.07 -12.74 13.39
CA LEU A 160 12.64 -12.53 13.24
C LEU A 160 12.19 -12.71 11.79
N SER A 161 11.02 -13.31 11.59
CA SER A 161 10.34 -13.34 10.31
C SER A 161 9.93 -11.94 9.83
N GLY A 162 9.55 -11.80 8.56
CA GLY A 162 9.05 -10.54 8.02
C GLY A 162 7.85 -9.99 8.81
N GLY A 163 6.86 -10.86 9.10
CA GLY A 163 5.68 -10.49 9.88
C GLY A 163 5.99 -10.13 11.33
N GLU A 164 6.93 -10.83 11.99
CA GLU A 164 7.38 -10.49 13.34
C GLU A 164 8.07 -9.13 13.38
N ARG A 165 8.91 -8.83 12.39
CA ARG A 165 9.54 -7.48 12.26
C ARG A 165 8.49 -6.39 12.03
N GLN A 166 7.46 -6.68 11.24
CA GLN A 166 6.37 -5.74 10.97
C GLN A 166 5.60 -5.39 12.25
N ARG A 167 5.39 -6.38 13.16
CA ARG A 167 4.78 -6.13 14.48
C ARG A 167 5.62 -5.17 15.33
N LEU A 168 6.96 -5.33 15.33
CA LEU A 168 7.83 -4.42 16.08
C LEU A 168 7.89 -3.01 15.46
N LEU A 169 7.81 -2.90 14.13
CA LEU A 169 7.67 -1.60 13.45
C LEU A 169 6.34 -0.93 13.82
N LEU A 170 5.25 -1.69 13.86
CA LEU A 170 3.97 -1.16 14.33
C LEU A 170 4.05 -0.70 15.79
N ALA A 171 4.73 -1.46 16.67
CA ALA A 171 4.95 -1.06 18.05
C ALA A 171 5.68 0.30 18.16
N GLN A 172 6.71 0.52 17.34
CA GLN A 172 7.40 1.83 17.26
C GLN A 172 6.43 2.97 16.92
N CYS A 173 5.55 2.74 15.93
CA CYS A 173 4.59 3.76 15.49
C CYS A 173 3.53 4.09 16.56
N LEU A 174 3.32 3.21 17.55
CA LEU A 174 2.33 3.35 18.60
C LEU A 174 2.89 3.97 19.90
N LEU A 175 4.20 4.21 19.97
CA LEU A 175 4.79 4.96 21.09
C LEU A 175 4.21 6.38 21.12
N GLY A 176 4.07 6.92 22.34
CA GLY A 176 3.54 8.27 22.52
C GLY A 176 2.02 8.41 22.29
N ASN A 177 1.28 7.32 22.09
CA ASN A 177 -0.18 7.32 21.92
C ASN A 177 -0.69 8.19 20.75
N PRO A 178 -0.30 7.92 19.51
CA PRO A 178 -0.72 8.69 18.35
C PRO A 178 -2.26 8.66 18.20
N LYS A 179 -2.80 9.67 17.52
CA LYS A 179 -4.22 9.77 17.13
C LYS A 179 -4.44 9.43 15.66
N LEU A 180 -3.39 9.53 14.87
CA LEU A 180 -3.35 9.17 13.46
C LEU A 180 -2.17 8.24 13.20
N LEU A 181 -2.43 7.13 12.52
CA LEU A 181 -1.41 6.16 12.11
C LEU A 181 -1.31 6.15 10.59
N LEU A 182 -0.12 6.41 10.06
CA LEU A 182 0.19 6.36 8.64
C LEU A 182 1.09 5.16 8.38
N LEU A 183 0.62 4.19 7.60
CA LEU A 183 1.34 2.97 7.26
C LEU A 183 1.61 2.93 5.75
N ASP A 184 2.87 3.13 5.36
CA ASP A 184 3.26 3.20 3.96
C ASP A 184 3.73 1.84 3.44
N GLU A 185 2.86 1.15 2.71
CA GLU A 185 3.05 -0.18 2.12
C GLU A 185 3.53 -1.26 3.12
N PRO A 186 2.88 -1.42 4.27
CA PRO A 186 3.34 -2.33 5.32
C PRO A 186 3.22 -3.82 4.94
N LEU A 187 2.56 -4.17 3.84
CA LEU A 187 2.39 -5.54 3.39
C LEU A 187 3.44 -5.98 2.36
N ILE A 188 4.34 -5.09 1.97
CA ILE A 188 5.33 -5.40 0.92
C ILE A 188 6.23 -6.57 1.36
N SER A 189 6.48 -7.50 0.45
CA SER A 189 7.31 -8.69 0.69
C SER A 189 6.77 -9.68 1.74
N LEU A 190 5.51 -9.58 2.12
CA LEU A 190 4.82 -10.57 2.96
C LEU A 190 3.99 -11.52 2.09
N ASP A 191 3.99 -12.80 2.45
CA ASP A 191 3.06 -13.76 1.86
C ASP A 191 1.60 -13.48 2.29
N PRO A 192 0.59 -14.01 1.56
CA PRO A 192 -0.82 -13.70 1.81
C PRO A 192 -1.30 -13.99 3.24
N HIS A 193 -0.77 -15.02 3.89
CA HIS A 193 -1.15 -15.37 5.27
C HIS A 193 -0.65 -14.31 6.26
N HIS A 194 0.60 -13.88 6.11
CA HIS A 194 1.18 -12.82 6.94
C HIS A 194 0.54 -11.47 6.66
N GLN A 195 0.19 -11.15 5.40
CA GLN A 195 -0.55 -9.94 5.04
C GLN A 195 -1.87 -9.83 5.83
N LYS A 196 -2.67 -10.89 5.81
CA LYS A 196 -3.94 -10.95 6.55
C LYS A 196 -3.72 -10.71 8.05
N SER A 197 -2.74 -11.40 8.64
CA SER A 197 -2.41 -11.26 10.06
C SER A 197 -2.00 -9.82 10.46
N VAL A 198 -1.24 -9.11 9.60
CA VAL A 198 -0.86 -7.71 9.83
C VAL A 198 -2.07 -6.79 9.75
N VAL A 199 -2.93 -6.97 8.75
CA VAL A 199 -4.14 -6.14 8.58
C VAL A 199 -5.09 -6.33 9.77
N GLU A 200 -5.33 -7.57 10.20
CA GLU A 200 -6.15 -7.89 11.38
C GLU A 200 -5.57 -7.28 12.66
N LEU A 201 -4.25 -7.33 12.83
CA LEU A 201 -3.56 -6.70 13.95
C LEU A 201 -3.79 -5.19 13.94
N VAL A 202 -3.57 -4.51 12.80
CA VAL A 202 -3.78 -3.06 12.68
C VAL A 202 -5.25 -2.71 12.98
N ARG A 203 -6.21 -3.49 12.47
CA ARG A 203 -7.64 -3.27 12.74
C ARG A 203 -7.98 -3.41 14.22
N ARG A 204 -7.42 -4.41 14.90
CA ARG A 204 -7.59 -4.59 16.34
C ARG A 204 -7.04 -3.40 17.12
N VAL A 205 -5.80 -3.00 16.84
CA VAL A 205 -5.14 -1.84 17.49
C VAL A 205 -5.93 -0.55 17.25
N GLN A 206 -6.39 -0.34 16.02
CA GLN A 206 -7.19 0.81 15.65
C GLN A 206 -8.48 0.90 16.49
N ARG A 207 -9.19 -0.22 16.66
CA ARG A 207 -10.42 -0.26 17.47
C ARG A 207 -10.14 -0.08 18.96
N GLU A 208 -9.11 -0.73 19.47
CA GLU A 208 -8.74 -0.69 20.88
C GLU A 208 -8.31 0.71 21.33
N LEU A 209 -7.56 1.43 20.48
CA LEU A 209 -7.09 2.78 20.78
C LEU A 209 -8.01 3.89 20.26
N GLY A 210 -9.01 3.58 19.43
CA GLY A 210 -9.88 4.57 18.80
C GLY A 210 -9.13 5.55 17.89
N ILE A 211 -8.03 5.13 17.27
CA ILE A 211 -7.20 5.96 16.39
C ILE A 211 -7.66 5.89 14.94
N ALA A 212 -7.33 6.93 14.15
CA ALA A 212 -7.49 6.87 12.69
C ALA A 212 -6.29 6.19 12.04
N VAL A 213 -6.51 5.44 10.96
CA VAL A 213 -5.46 4.74 10.22
C VAL A 213 -5.57 5.04 8.72
N LEU A 214 -4.46 5.49 8.10
CA LEU A 214 -4.26 5.49 6.66
C LEU A 214 -3.25 4.38 6.32
N PHE A 215 -3.71 3.39 5.58
CA PHE A 215 -2.95 2.20 5.25
C PHE A 215 -2.74 2.13 3.73
N SER A 216 -1.54 2.43 3.23
CA SER A 216 -1.30 2.31 1.80
C SER A 216 -1.03 0.85 1.41
N ALA A 217 -1.60 0.47 0.27
CA ALA A 217 -1.40 -0.85 -0.31
C ALA A 217 -1.45 -0.79 -1.84
N HIS A 218 -0.88 -1.82 -2.47
CA HIS A 218 -1.00 -2.00 -3.92
C HIS A 218 -2.30 -2.73 -4.29
N GLU A 219 -2.76 -3.61 -3.42
CA GLU A 219 -3.93 -4.45 -3.63
C GLU A 219 -5.00 -4.19 -2.58
N LEU A 220 -6.26 -4.16 -3.03
CA LEU A 220 -7.42 -3.96 -2.16
C LEU A 220 -7.78 -5.22 -1.37
N ASN A 221 -7.66 -6.39 -1.98
CA ASN A 221 -8.22 -7.64 -1.44
C ASN A 221 -7.78 -7.99 -0.01
N PRO A 222 -6.52 -7.81 0.41
CA PRO A 222 -6.12 -8.04 1.79
C PRO A 222 -6.82 -7.14 2.80
N LEU A 223 -7.29 -5.96 2.37
CA LEU A 223 -7.88 -4.93 3.22
C LEU A 223 -9.40 -4.99 3.30
N LEU A 224 -10.10 -5.64 2.36
CA LEU A 224 -11.54 -5.55 2.13
C LEU A 224 -12.39 -5.69 3.40
N ASN A 225 -12.05 -6.65 4.26
CA ASN A 225 -12.82 -6.94 5.48
C ASN A 225 -12.43 -6.07 6.68
N SER A 226 -11.45 -5.18 6.52
CA SER A 226 -10.86 -4.42 7.62
C SER A 226 -10.98 -2.92 7.48
N ILE A 227 -11.15 -2.40 6.27
CA ILE A 227 -11.27 -0.96 6.02
C ILE A 227 -12.71 -0.46 6.09
N ASP A 228 -12.87 0.77 6.52
CA ASP A 228 -14.17 1.46 6.55
C ASP A 228 -14.40 2.23 5.24
N ARG A 229 -13.32 2.80 4.66
CA ARG A 229 -13.35 3.59 3.43
C ARG A 229 -12.08 3.35 2.61
N VAL A 230 -12.15 3.70 1.33
CA VAL A 230 -11.02 3.69 0.39
C VAL A 230 -10.74 5.10 -0.08
N LEU A 231 -9.48 5.52 0.02
CA LEU A 231 -8.94 6.67 -0.66
C LEU A 231 -8.16 6.18 -1.89
N TYR A 232 -8.73 6.35 -3.06
CA TYR A 232 -8.10 5.95 -4.31
C TYR A 232 -7.46 7.14 -5.01
N LEU A 233 -6.17 7.06 -5.31
CA LEU A 233 -5.37 8.08 -5.97
C LEU A 233 -5.07 7.65 -7.41
N GLY A 234 -5.25 8.56 -8.38
CA GLY A 234 -4.92 8.30 -9.77
C GLY A 234 -4.99 9.56 -10.63
N SER A 235 -4.12 9.68 -11.63
CA SER A 235 -4.09 10.80 -12.60
C SER A 235 -4.17 12.20 -11.97
N GLY A 236 -3.58 12.38 -10.79
CA GLY A 236 -3.55 13.66 -10.10
C GLY A 236 -4.83 14.02 -9.33
N VAL A 237 -5.78 13.09 -9.21
CA VAL A 237 -7.02 13.27 -8.45
C VAL A 237 -7.20 12.17 -7.41
N ALA A 238 -8.11 12.39 -6.47
CA ALA A 238 -8.43 11.43 -5.42
C ALA A 238 -9.94 11.20 -5.33
N ALA A 239 -10.33 9.99 -4.92
CA ALA A 239 -11.70 9.67 -4.54
C ALA A 239 -11.71 8.98 -3.18
N LEU A 240 -12.50 9.48 -2.23
CA LEU A 240 -12.68 8.90 -0.91
C LEU A 240 -14.15 8.50 -0.71
N GLY A 241 -14.39 7.26 -0.34
CA GLY A 241 -15.73 6.72 -0.09
C GLY A 241 -15.67 5.28 0.39
N THR A 242 -16.81 4.63 0.50
CA THR A 242 -16.87 3.18 0.75
C THR A 242 -16.28 2.42 -0.44
N VAL A 243 -15.95 1.15 -0.24
CA VAL A 243 -15.48 0.27 -1.33
C VAL A 243 -16.46 0.27 -2.49
N ASP A 244 -17.77 0.22 -2.20
CA ASP A 244 -18.81 0.17 -3.22
C ASP A 244 -18.99 1.49 -4.00
N GLU A 245 -18.70 2.62 -3.37
CA GLU A 245 -18.75 3.93 -4.02
C GLU A 245 -17.53 4.20 -4.89
N VAL A 246 -16.34 3.82 -4.45
CA VAL A 246 -15.06 4.17 -5.10
C VAL A 246 -14.63 3.11 -6.11
N ILE A 247 -14.76 1.81 -5.77
CA ILE A 247 -14.30 0.71 -6.63
C ILE A 247 -15.39 0.36 -7.63
N THR A 248 -15.60 1.26 -8.56
CA THR A 248 -16.56 1.15 -9.66
C THR A 248 -15.91 1.49 -10.98
N ARG A 249 -16.42 0.91 -12.07
CA ARG A 249 -15.91 1.18 -13.43
C ARG A 249 -15.83 2.68 -13.75
N PRO A 250 -16.89 3.51 -13.54
CA PRO A 250 -16.82 4.93 -13.85
C PRO A 250 -15.77 5.70 -13.05
N VAL A 251 -15.68 5.43 -11.74
CA VAL A 251 -14.74 6.13 -10.86
C VAL A 251 -13.30 5.74 -11.20
N LEU A 252 -13.01 4.44 -11.33
CA LEU A 252 -11.66 3.98 -11.63
C LEU A 252 -11.22 4.37 -13.03
N SER A 253 -12.10 4.28 -14.05
CA SER A 253 -11.74 4.73 -15.41
C SER A 253 -11.35 6.21 -15.45
N ARG A 254 -12.04 7.07 -14.67
CA ARG A 254 -11.67 8.49 -14.53
C ARG A 254 -10.30 8.64 -13.82
N LEU A 255 -10.04 7.87 -12.76
CA LEU A 255 -8.80 7.93 -11.98
C LEU A 255 -7.59 7.38 -12.75
N TYR A 256 -7.81 6.42 -13.64
CA TYR A 256 -6.76 5.87 -14.50
C TYR A 256 -6.55 6.65 -15.80
N GLY A 257 -7.58 7.41 -16.23
CA GLY A 257 -7.58 8.07 -17.53
C GLY A 257 -7.75 7.11 -18.71
N SER A 258 -8.19 5.87 -18.43
CA SER A 258 -8.41 4.81 -19.42
C SER A 258 -9.56 3.90 -18.97
N PRO A 259 -10.24 3.18 -19.89
CA PRO A 259 -11.28 2.24 -19.50
C PRO A 259 -10.76 1.19 -18.51
N ILE A 260 -11.48 1.02 -17.42
CA ILE A 260 -11.19 0.03 -16.37
C ILE A 260 -12.42 -0.83 -16.14
N ASP A 261 -12.24 -2.13 -16.08
CA ASP A 261 -13.27 -3.08 -15.68
C ASP A 261 -13.08 -3.52 -14.25
N VAL A 262 -14.19 -3.66 -13.54
CA VAL A 262 -14.23 -4.12 -12.15
C VAL A 262 -15.07 -5.38 -12.08
N MET A 263 -14.46 -6.46 -11.67
CA MET A 263 -15.12 -7.76 -11.50
C MET A 263 -15.11 -8.17 -10.03
N ARG A 264 -16.22 -8.68 -9.54
CA ARG A 264 -16.37 -9.22 -8.18
C ARG A 264 -16.65 -10.71 -8.25
N VAL A 265 -15.75 -11.51 -7.74
CA VAL A 265 -15.84 -12.98 -7.76
C VAL A 265 -15.49 -13.52 -6.38
N ASN A 266 -16.39 -14.30 -5.80
CA ASN A 266 -16.18 -14.96 -4.49
C ASN A 266 -15.66 -14.00 -3.39
N GLY A 267 -16.23 -12.79 -3.30
CA GLY A 267 -15.85 -11.79 -2.31
C GLY A 267 -14.51 -11.10 -2.58
N ARG A 268 -13.88 -11.35 -3.72
CA ARG A 268 -12.67 -10.65 -4.19
C ARG A 268 -13.04 -9.64 -5.27
N ILE A 269 -12.26 -8.59 -5.35
CA ILE A 269 -12.40 -7.53 -6.36
C ILE A 269 -11.17 -7.56 -7.26
N PHE A 270 -11.41 -7.62 -8.56
CA PHE A 270 -10.39 -7.56 -9.59
C PHE A 270 -10.58 -6.29 -10.40
N VAL A 271 -9.50 -5.53 -10.56
CA VAL A 271 -9.45 -4.31 -11.36
C VAL A 271 -8.58 -4.61 -12.57
N MET A 272 -9.15 -4.50 -13.76
CA MET A 272 -8.48 -4.86 -15.00
C MET A 272 -8.50 -3.67 -15.96
N SER A 273 -7.43 -3.49 -16.74
CA SER A 273 -7.43 -2.53 -17.84
C SER A 273 -8.41 -3.01 -18.91
N GLY A 274 -9.43 -2.21 -19.22
CA GLY A 274 -10.37 -2.50 -20.28
C GLY A 274 -9.67 -2.33 -21.63
N GLY A 275 -9.67 -3.39 -22.45
CA GLY A 275 -9.04 -3.36 -23.78
C GLY A 275 -8.42 -4.68 -24.23
N VAL A 276 -8.55 -5.74 -23.44
CA VAL A 276 -8.32 -7.09 -23.98
C VAL A 276 -9.60 -7.50 -24.72
N GLU A 277 -9.67 -7.19 -26.00
CA GLU A 277 -10.57 -7.91 -26.90
C GLU A 277 -10.14 -9.38 -26.81
N VAL A 278 -10.99 -10.21 -26.22
CA VAL A 278 -10.90 -11.66 -26.40
C VAL A 278 -11.24 -11.85 -27.88
N GLU A 279 -10.22 -12.09 -28.71
CA GLU A 279 -10.45 -12.56 -30.07
C GLU A 279 -11.32 -13.81 -29.96
N LYS A 280 -12.60 -13.66 -30.28
CA LYS A 280 -13.46 -14.79 -30.60
C LYS A 280 -12.93 -15.37 -31.90
N HIS A 281 -12.13 -16.41 -31.78
CA HIS A 281 -11.96 -17.32 -32.93
C HIS A 281 -13.30 -18.07 -33.08
N ASP A 282 -14.16 -17.49 -33.89
CA ASP A 282 -15.26 -18.21 -34.50
C ASP A 282 -14.63 -19.24 -35.46
N HIS A 283 -14.49 -20.47 -34.97
CA HIS A 283 -14.24 -21.60 -35.86
C HIS A 283 -15.54 -21.88 -36.60
N GLU A 284 -15.69 -21.28 -37.78
CA GLU A 284 -16.61 -21.75 -38.79
C GLU A 284 -16.11 -23.11 -39.25
N HIS A 285 -16.78 -24.18 -38.81
CA HIS A 285 -16.67 -25.48 -39.43
C HIS A 285 -17.37 -25.41 -40.78
N GLU A 286 -16.61 -25.19 -41.81
CA GLU A 286 -17.05 -25.55 -43.15
C GLU A 286 -16.97 -27.08 -43.26
N ASP A 287 -18.15 -27.69 -43.34
CA ASP A 287 -18.38 -29.08 -43.61
C ASP A 287 -18.31 -29.24 -45.13
N ASP A 288 -17.16 -29.60 -45.67
CA ASP A 288 -17.05 -30.04 -47.06
C ASP A 288 -16.59 -31.50 -47.09
N GLY A 289 -17.51 -32.27 -47.65
CA GLY A 289 -17.41 -33.70 -47.83
C GLY A 289 -16.40 -34.18 -48.88
N ASP A 290 -16.01 -35.38 -48.64
CA ASP A 290 -15.69 -36.45 -49.60
C ASP A 290 -14.42 -36.32 -50.46
N GLY A 291 -13.53 -37.31 -50.33
CA GLY A 291 -12.43 -37.53 -51.25
C GLY A 291 -11.29 -38.37 -50.63
N GLY A 292 -11.47 -39.66 -50.52
CA GLY A 292 -10.43 -40.56 -50.10
C GLY A 292 -9.22 -40.58 -51.04
N HIS A 293 -8.03 -40.60 -50.45
CA HIS A 293 -6.80 -41.21 -51.04
C HIS A 293 -5.84 -41.63 -49.91
N SER A 294 -5.63 -42.94 -49.88
CA SER A 294 -4.61 -43.61 -49.08
C SER A 294 -3.21 -43.35 -49.68
N HIS A 295 -2.29 -42.87 -48.87
CA HIS A 295 -0.86 -43.11 -49.11
C HIS A 295 -0.12 -43.31 -47.77
N SER A 296 0.35 -44.55 -47.62
CA SER A 296 1.31 -44.99 -46.64
C SER A 296 2.71 -44.44 -46.99
N HIS A 297 3.38 -43.77 -46.08
CA HIS A 297 4.84 -43.69 -46.09
C HIS A 297 5.37 -43.77 -44.67
N ASP A 298 6.00 -44.87 -44.45
CA ASP A 298 6.89 -45.26 -43.36
C ASP A 298 8.22 -44.48 -43.54
N HIS A 299 8.68 -43.78 -42.52
CA HIS A 299 10.11 -43.46 -42.33
C HIS A 299 10.37 -43.17 -40.85
N GLY A 300 10.95 -44.19 -40.21
CA GLY A 300 11.62 -44.07 -38.92
C GLY A 300 12.93 -43.28 -39.06
N HIS A 301 13.18 -42.43 -38.12
CA HIS A 301 14.55 -42.05 -37.76
C HIS A 301 14.66 -41.82 -36.25
N ALA A 302 15.37 -42.80 -35.67
CA ALA A 302 15.91 -42.69 -34.31
C ALA A 302 17.18 -41.84 -34.32
N HIS A 303 17.27 -40.87 -33.44
CA HIS A 303 18.56 -40.27 -33.06
C HIS A 303 18.72 -40.30 -31.54
N SER A 304 19.62 -41.18 -31.14
CA SER A 304 20.24 -41.21 -29.82
C SER A 304 21.31 -40.13 -29.72
N HIS A 305 21.35 -39.38 -28.65
CA HIS A 305 22.54 -38.66 -28.24
C HIS A 305 22.99 -39.04 -26.86
N LYS A 306 24.22 -39.54 -26.85
CA LYS A 306 25.00 -39.99 -25.71
C LYS A 306 25.47 -38.83 -24.85
N HIS A 307 25.43 -39.10 -23.54
CA HIS A 307 26.26 -38.38 -22.54
C HIS A 307 27.74 -38.65 -22.71
N SER A 308 28.55 -37.62 -22.51
CA SER A 308 29.96 -37.80 -22.15
C SER A 308 30.33 -36.88 -21.00
N HIS A 309 30.70 -37.51 -19.88
CA HIS A 309 31.44 -36.94 -18.76
C HIS A 309 32.90 -36.72 -19.16
N ALA A 310 33.48 -35.62 -18.72
CA ALA A 310 34.91 -35.53 -18.56
C ALA A 310 35.24 -34.82 -17.23
N HIS A 311 35.82 -35.57 -16.33
CA HIS A 311 36.62 -35.13 -15.20
C HIS A 311 37.93 -34.53 -15.72
N ASP A 312 38.36 -33.43 -15.14
CA ASP A 312 39.80 -33.22 -15.01
C ASP A 312 40.12 -32.52 -13.68
N SER A 313 40.98 -33.18 -12.92
CA SER A 313 41.60 -32.77 -11.67
C SER A 313 43.01 -32.25 -12.00
N ARG A 314 43.45 -31.19 -11.33
CA ARG A 314 44.86 -31.08 -10.86
C ARG A 314 45.16 -29.68 -10.27
N ASP A 315 45.71 -29.79 -9.06
CA ASP A 315 46.89 -29.12 -8.50
C ASP A 315 46.88 -27.60 -8.38
N GLY A 316 46.89 -26.99 -7.22
CA GLY A 316 47.89 -27.10 -6.14
C GLY A 316 48.93 -25.99 -6.29
N HIS A 317 48.84 -24.92 -5.42
CA HIS A 317 50.04 -24.23 -4.93
C HIS A 317 49.74 -23.37 -3.70
N THR A 318 50.38 -23.73 -2.64
CA THR A 318 50.75 -22.94 -1.44
C THR A 318 51.62 -21.75 -1.81
N HIS A 319 51.43 -20.60 -1.15
CA HIS A 319 52.50 -19.79 -0.54
C HIS A 319 51.94 -18.70 0.37
N ASP A 320 52.46 -18.74 1.58
CA ASP A 320 52.72 -17.74 2.58
C ASP A 320 52.89 -16.26 2.10
N VAL A 321 52.28 -15.34 2.81
CA VAL A 321 52.84 -14.31 3.71
C VAL A 321 51.71 -13.66 4.47
#